data_b5a2d662160664b1159e5dc65b2bad97
#
_entry.id   b5a2d662160664b1159e5dc65b2bad97
#
_cell.length_a   1.000
_cell.length_b   1.000
_cell.length_c   1.000
_cell.angle_alpha   90.00
_cell.angle_beta   90.00
_cell.angle_gamma   90.00
#
_symmetry.space_group_name_H-M   'P 1'
#
loop_
_entity.id
_entity.type
_entity.pdbx_description
1 polymer ?
#
loop_
_entity_poly.entity_id
_entity_poly.type
_entity_poly.pdbx_seq_one_letter_code
_entity_poly.pdbx_strand_id
1 'polypeptide(L)'
;IGGVNQKRMMTSRAYADIAQRSLRTTFRDVAVDYALTHVTVKNVFEEYIRDYDEKLRFRTPAFLGIDEIKIKRIGEVTVITDLEHRTLYDMLNGRNQRTLTEYFMNMPDRDKVMWVCSDMYRPFEKSIATAMPNARWAIDHFHVVMKANEAVDSVRRSLQTTMTKKDRIKTKRGLAYTLKTRRRDLTGEEAEKIRLLRGVDELKPL
;
A
#
# COMPACT_ATOMS: atom_id res chain seq x y z
N ILE A 1 -20.40 -39.24 -15.87
CA ILE A 1 -20.31 -38.27 -16.97
C ILE A 1 -19.57 -37.05 -16.44
N GLY A 2 -18.24 -37.05 -16.64
CA GLY A 2 -17.36 -36.00 -16.08
C GLY A 2 -17.39 -34.71 -16.89
N GLY A 3 -18.45 -33.95 -16.78
CA GLY A 3 -18.54 -32.70 -17.55
C GLY A 3 -19.63 -31.74 -17.08
N VAL A 4 -20.36 -32.07 -16.03
CA VAL A 4 -21.44 -31.22 -15.49
C VAL A 4 -21.11 -30.79 -14.07
N ASN A 5 -21.14 -29.48 -13.83
CA ASN A 5 -21.14 -28.92 -12.48
C ASN A 5 -22.54 -29.16 -11.89
N GLN A 6 -22.66 -30.18 -11.04
CA GLN A 6 -23.97 -30.61 -10.46
C GLN A 6 -24.61 -29.53 -9.61
N LYS A 7 -23.81 -28.69 -8.93
CA LYS A 7 -24.30 -27.63 -8.06
C LYS A 7 -24.94 -26.47 -8.85
N ARG A 8 -24.47 -26.21 -10.06
CA ARG A 8 -24.90 -25.07 -10.90
C ARG A 8 -25.74 -25.47 -12.11
N MET A 9 -26.01 -26.77 -12.32
CA MET A 9 -26.76 -27.31 -13.45
C MET A 9 -26.23 -26.82 -14.80
N MET A 10 -24.91 -26.68 -14.93
CA MET A 10 -24.24 -26.26 -16.14
C MET A 10 -23.02 -27.14 -16.44
N THR A 11 -22.52 -27.12 -17.68
CA THR A 11 -21.33 -27.88 -18.02
C THR A 11 -20.09 -27.29 -17.30
N SER A 12 -19.13 -28.14 -16.95
CA SER A 12 -17.88 -27.67 -16.33
C SER A 12 -17.10 -26.69 -17.22
N ARG A 13 -17.25 -26.86 -18.54
CA ARG A 13 -16.67 -25.92 -19.53
C ARG A 13 -17.33 -24.55 -19.46
N ALA A 14 -18.66 -24.49 -19.44
CA ALA A 14 -19.40 -23.22 -19.30
C ALA A 14 -19.07 -22.53 -17.98
N TYR A 15 -19.03 -23.29 -16.86
CA TYR A 15 -18.63 -22.78 -15.56
C TYR A 15 -17.26 -22.09 -15.57
N ALA A 16 -16.24 -22.77 -16.13
CA ALA A 16 -14.90 -22.23 -16.22
C ALA A 16 -14.81 -21.00 -17.16
N ASP A 17 -15.50 -21.04 -18.31
CA ASP A 17 -15.49 -19.93 -19.28
C ASP A 17 -16.19 -18.68 -18.72
N ILE A 18 -17.32 -18.84 -18.04
CA ILE A 18 -18.02 -17.75 -17.33
C ILE A 18 -17.08 -17.09 -16.32
N ALA A 19 -16.39 -17.88 -15.51
CA ALA A 19 -15.48 -17.37 -14.51
C ALA A 19 -14.29 -16.61 -15.13
N GLN A 20 -13.65 -17.18 -16.16
CA GLN A 20 -12.51 -16.54 -16.83
C GLN A 20 -12.90 -15.26 -17.57
N ARG A 21 -14.05 -15.22 -18.24
CA ARG A 21 -14.55 -13.99 -18.87
C ARG A 21 -14.86 -12.91 -17.85
N SER A 22 -15.37 -13.29 -16.68
CA SER A 22 -15.66 -12.37 -15.57
C SER A 22 -14.42 -11.67 -14.97
N LEU A 23 -13.21 -12.16 -15.28
CA LEU A 23 -11.96 -11.45 -14.95
C LEU A 23 -11.69 -10.24 -15.86
N ARG A 24 -12.33 -10.17 -17.02
CA ARG A 24 -12.02 -9.19 -18.07
C ARG A 24 -13.19 -8.27 -18.43
N THR A 25 -14.43 -8.72 -18.19
CA THR A 25 -15.65 -8.01 -18.56
C THR A 25 -16.61 -7.94 -17.37
N THR A 26 -17.68 -7.15 -17.50
CA THR A 26 -18.66 -7.03 -16.40
C THR A 26 -19.53 -8.28 -16.29
N PHE A 27 -20.00 -8.58 -15.09
CA PHE A 27 -20.94 -9.71 -14.89
C PHE A 27 -22.21 -9.58 -15.72
N ARG A 28 -22.63 -8.35 -16.10
CA ARG A 28 -23.79 -8.12 -16.96
C ARG A 28 -23.54 -8.57 -18.38
N ASP A 29 -22.37 -8.24 -18.93
CA ASP A 29 -22.03 -8.61 -20.30
C ASP A 29 -21.92 -10.13 -20.43
N VAL A 30 -21.23 -10.78 -19.47
CA VAL A 30 -21.15 -12.25 -19.43
C VAL A 30 -22.54 -12.87 -19.26
N ALA A 31 -23.43 -12.28 -18.47
CA ALA A 31 -24.79 -12.79 -18.27
C ALA A 31 -25.62 -12.79 -19.56
N VAL A 32 -25.44 -11.76 -20.40
CA VAL A 32 -26.10 -11.68 -21.74
C VAL A 32 -25.62 -12.83 -22.62
N ASP A 33 -24.31 -13.06 -22.72
CA ASP A 33 -23.71 -14.10 -23.58
C ASP A 33 -24.18 -15.52 -23.23
N TYR A 34 -24.49 -15.77 -21.96
CA TYR A 34 -24.89 -17.10 -21.46
C TYR A 34 -26.40 -17.21 -21.16
N ALA A 35 -27.19 -16.19 -21.44
CA ALA A 35 -28.62 -16.11 -21.09
C ALA A 35 -28.87 -16.37 -19.58
N LEU A 36 -28.00 -15.83 -18.73
CA LEU A 36 -28.05 -15.97 -17.27
C LEU A 36 -28.36 -14.61 -16.62
N THR A 37 -28.63 -14.64 -15.31
CA THR A 37 -28.67 -13.41 -14.51
C THR A 37 -27.25 -12.98 -14.11
N HIS A 38 -27.02 -11.68 -13.97
CA HIS A 38 -25.72 -11.17 -13.48
C HIS A 38 -25.39 -11.69 -12.07
N VAL A 39 -26.41 -12.01 -11.24
CA VAL A 39 -26.23 -12.60 -9.93
C VAL A 39 -25.72 -14.03 -10.05
N THR A 40 -26.22 -14.81 -11.01
CA THR A 40 -25.73 -16.17 -11.27
C THR A 40 -24.27 -16.14 -11.70
N VAL A 41 -23.91 -15.24 -12.62
CA VAL A 41 -22.52 -15.04 -13.08
C VAL A 41 -21.60 -14.65 -11.92
N LYS A 42 -22.03 -13.69 -11.08
CA LYS A 42 -21.29 -13.30 -9.88
C LYS A 42 -21.04 -14.49 -8.94
N ASN A 43 -22.07 -15.26 -8.67
CA ASN A 43 -21.95 -16.42 -7.78
C ASN A 43 -21.02 -17.51 -8.36
N VAL A 44 -21.06 -17.75 -9.67
CA VAL A 44 -20.12 -18.65 -10.36
C VAL A 44 -18.69 -18.15 -10.22
N PHE A 45 -18.49 -16.85 -10.43
CA PHE A 45 -17.17 -16.23 -10.30
C PHE A 45 -16.62 -16.33 -8.86
N GLU A 46 -17.43 -15.98 -7.85
CA GLU A 46 -17.01 -16.03 -6.45
C GLU A 46 -16.67 -17.47 -6.00
N GLU A 47 -17.44 -18.46 -6.47
CA GLU A 47 -17.15 -19.86 -6.21
C GLU A 47 -15.85 -20.32 -6.89
N TYR A 48 -15.68 -19.95 -8.15
CA TYR A 48 -14.45 -20.26 -8.90
C TYR A 48 -13.21 -19.65 -8.24
N ILE A 49 -13.27 -18.38 -7.82
CA ILE A 49 -12.15 -17.72 -7.12
C ILE A 49 -11.85 -18.43 -5.80
N ARG A 50 -12.87 -18.79 -5.02
CA ARG A 50 -12.67 -19.52 -3.76
C ARG A 50 -11.98 -20.87 -3.99
N ASP A 51 -12.46 -21.66 -4.95
CA ASP A 51 -11.85 -22.95 -5.30
C ASP A 51 -10.41 -22.78 -5.83
N TYR A 52 -10.13 -21.64 -6.48
CA TYR A 52 -8.80 -21.29 -6.97
C TYR A 52 -7.88 -20.92 -5.81
N ASP A 53 -8.32 -20.05 -4.90
CA ASP A 53 -7.57 -19.62 -3.72
C ASP A 53 -7.22 -20.80 -2.80
N GLU A 54 -8.14 -21.76 -2.60
CA GLU A 54 -7.89 -22.98 -1.82
C GLU A 54 -6.78 -23.87 -2.41
N LYS A 55 -6.60 -23.82 -3.74
CA LYS A 55 -5.56 -24.57 -4.46
C LYS A 55 -4.23 -23.84 -4.56
N LEU A 56 -4.27 -22.50 -4.47
CA LEU A 56 -3.06 -21.72 -4.50
C LEU A 56 -2.25 -21.94 -3.23
N ARG A 57 -0.99 -22.23 -3.41
CA ARG A 57 0.00 -22.32 -2.34
C ARG A 57 1.13 -21.37 -2.69
N PHE A 58 1.01 -20.13 -2.21
CA PHE A 58 2.10 -19.18 -2.32
C PHE A 58 3.19 -19.53 -1.30
N ARG A 59 4.42 -19.56 -1.77
CA ARG A 59 5.56 -19.66 -0.87
C ARG A 59 5.71 -18.35 -0.13
N THR A 60 5.80 -18.41 1.19
CA THR A 60 6.04 -17.21 2.00
C THR A 60 7.38 -16.57 1.62
N PRO A 61 7.39 -15.29 1.22
CA PRO A 61 8.61 -14.59 0.85
C PRO A 61 9.55 -14.40 2.03
N ALA A 62 10.85 -14.42 1.77
CA ALA A 62 11.84 -14.09 2.79
C ALA A 62 11.89 -12.57 3.10
N PHE A 63 11.47 -11.74 2.15
CA PHE A 63 11.44 -10.27 2.25
C PHE A 63 10.02 -9.77 1.97
N LEU A 64 9.33 -9.36 3.03
CA LEU A 64 7.96 -8.84 2.95
C LEU A 64 7.93 -7.32 2.95
N GLY A 65 7.07 -6.76 2.12
CA GLY A 65 6.66 -5.37 2.21
C GLY A 65 5.22 -5.29 2.74
N ILE A 66 4.94 -4.36 3.62
CA ILE A 66 3.60 -4.08 4.12
C ILE A 66 3.32 -2.60 3.93
N ASP A 67 2.24 -2.29 3.25
CA ASP A 67 1.79 -0.92 3.00
C ASP A 67 0.27 -0.83 3.07
N GLU A 68 -0.26 0.38 3.06
CA GLU A 68 -1.69 0.64 3.09
C GLU A 68 -2.13 1.38 1.84
N ILE A 69 -3.18 0.89 1.23
CA ILE A 69 -3.87 1.60 0.16
C ILE A 69 -5.32 1.86 0.51
N LYS A 70 -5.86 2.97 0.01
CA LYS A 70 -7.27 3.29 0.15
C LYS A 70 -8.00 3.00 -1.15
N ILE A 71 -8.85 1.99 -1.13
CA ILE A 71 -9.66 1.62 -2.28
C ILE A 71 -11.05 2.27 -2.14
N LYS A 72 -11.47 3.00 -3.18
CA LYS A 72 -12.79 3.65 -3.21
C LYS A 72 -13.89 2.61 -2.96
N ARG A 73 -14.79 2.87 -2.01
CA ARG A 73 -15.92 2.03 -1.57
C ARG A 73 -15.54 0.78 -0.74
N ILE A 74 -14.28 0.40 -0.66
CA ILE A 74 -13.83 -0.71 0.20
C ILE A 74 -13.25 -0.16 1.51
N GLY A 75 -12.47 0.91 1.42
CA GLY A 75 -11.80 1.50 2.57
C GLY A 75 -10.30 1.28 2.55
N GLU A 76 -9.72 1.21 3.73
CA GLU A 76 -8.29 0.95 3.93
C GLU A 76 -8.02 -0.54 3.80
N VAL A 77 -7.03 -0.87 2.99
CA VAL A 77 -6.61 -2.24 2.69
C VAL A 77 -5.11 -2.34 2.93
N THR A 78 -4.70 -3.30 3.74
CA THR A 78 -3.28 -3.64 3.90
C THR A 78 -2.83 -4.49 2.73
N VAL A 79 -1.76 -4.07 2.08
CA VAL A 79 -1.14 -4.77 0.95
C VAL A 79 0.14 -5.44 1.44
N ILE A 80 0.28 -6.72 1.15
CA ILE A 80 1.46 -7.51 1.46
C ILE A 80 2.14 -7.86 0.14
N THR A 81 3.44 -7.56 0.04
CA THR A 81 4.22 -7.73 -1.18
C THR A 81 5.44 -8.62 -0.94
N ASP A 82 5.83 -9.34 -1.96
CA ASP A 82 7.12 -9.98 -2.08
C ASP A 82 8.13 -8.96 -2.64
N LEU A 83 9.05 -8.50 -1.81
CA LEU A 83 10.04 -7.49 -2.20
C LEU A 83 11.14 -8.06 -3.09
N GLU A 84 11.42 -9.35 -3.02
CA GLU A 84 12.42 -10.01 -3.85
C GLU A 84 11.94 -10.13 -5.29
N HIS A 85 10.71 -10.61 -5.49
CA HIS A 85 10.12 -10.80 -6.81
C HIS A 85 9.31 -9.59 -7.30
N ARG A 86 9.10 -8.58 -6.43
CA ARG A 86 8.31 -7.37 -6.73
C ARG A 86 6.88 -7.70 -7.15
N THR A 87 6.27 -8.62 -6.45
CA THR A 87 4.90 -9.08 -6.71
C THR A 87 3.98 -8.83 -5.53
N LEU A 88 2.69 -8.74 -5.80
CA LEU A 88 1.67 -8.78 -4.77
C LEU A 88 1.64 -10.19 -4.18
N TYR A 89 1.72 -10.28 -2.84
CA TYR A 89 1.56 -11.54 -2.13
C TYR A 89 0.11 -11.73 -1.65
N ASP A 90 -0.44 -10.74 -0.95
CA ASP A 90 -1.82 -10.79 -0.46
C ASP A 90 -2.38 -9.39 -0.15
N MET A 91 -3.69 -9.32 0.09
CA MET A 91 -4.39 -8.10 0.48
C MET A 91 -5.37 -8.39 1.61
N LEU A 92 -5.30 -7.60 2.68
CA LEU A 92 -6.15 -7.74 3.86
C LEU A 92 -7.09 -6.55 4.00
N ASN A 93 -8.35 -6.82 4.33
CA ASN A 93 -9.31 -5.76 4.61
C ASN A 93 -9.01 -5.08 5.96
N GLY A 94 -8.75 -3.79 5.93
CA GLY A 94 -8.38 -2.99 7.10
C GLY A 94 -6.91 -3.12 7.50
N ARG A 95 -6.57 -2.50 8.64
CA ARG A 95 -5.18 -2.41 9.16
C ARG A 95 -5.09 -2.58 10.68
N ASN A 96 -6.10 -3.16 11.29
CA ASN A 96 -6.06 -3.30 12.74
C ASN A 96 -5.06 -4.37 13.18
N GLN A 97 -4.43 -4.14 14.33
CA GLN A 97 -3.37 -5.00 14.86
C GLN A 97 -3.81 -6.46 15.02
N ARG A 98 -5.04 -6.70 15.47
CA ARG A 98 -5.55 -8.06 15.72
C ARG A 98 -5.62 -8.86 14.43
N THR A 99 -6.26 -8.33 13.39
CA THR A 99 -6.38 -8.99 12.07
C THR A 99 -5.01 -9.27 11.46
N LEU A 100 -4.09 -8.30 11.55
CA LEU A 100 -2.73 -8.46 11.04
C LEU A 100 -1.97 -9.56 11.81
N THR A 101 -2.06 -9.57 13.14
CA THR A 101 -1.40 -10.58 13.95
C THR A 101 -1.96 -11.97 13.67
N GLU A 102 -3.30 -12.11 13.62
CA GLU A 102 -3.95 -13.37 13.28
C GLU A 102 -3.55 -13.87 11.88
N TYR A 103 -3.50 -12.98 10.90
CA TYR A 103 -3.07 -13.32 9.55
C TYR A 103 -1.62 -13.83 9.52
N PHE A 104 -0.68 -13.08 10.11
CA PHE A 104 0.74 -13.48 10.13
C PHE A 104 1.00 -14.75 10.95
N MET A 105 0.22 -14.97 12.02
CA MET A 105 0.30 -16.23 12.78
C MET A 105 -0.11 -17.44 11.96
N ASN A 106 -1.06 -17.28 11.04
CA ASN A 106 -1.55 -18.34 10.16
C ASN A 106 -0.76 -18.46 8.85
N MET A 107 0.20 -17.55 8.60
CA MET A 107 1.03 -17.58 7.40
C MET A 107 1.92 -18.83 7.40
N PRO A 108 1.89 -19.65 6.34
CA PRO A 108 2.78 -20.81 6.24
C PRO A 108 4.24 -20.36 6.22
N ASP A 109 5.14 -21.17 6.77
CA ASP A 109 6.59 -20.92 6.77
C ASP A 109 7.02 -19.51 7.27
N ARG A 110 6.23 -18.87 8.13
CA ARG A 110 6.51 -17.52 8.65
C ARG A 110 7.90 -17.38 9.30
N ASP A 111 8.42 -18.48 9.84
CA ASP A 111 9.74 -18.50 10.46
C ASP A 111 10.88 -18.32 9.46
N LYS A 112 10.60 -18.43 8.15
CA LYS A 112 11.53 -18.18 7.05
C LYS A 112 11.58 -16.72 6.63
N VAL A 113 10.67 -15.88 7.15
CA VAL A 113 10.68 -14.44 6.90
C VAL A 113 11.90 -13.82 7.57
N MET A 114 12.77 -13.19 6.80
CA MET A 114 14.01 -12.58 7.27
C MET A 114 13.85 -11.08 7.54
N TRP A 115 13.11 -10.38 6.67
CA TRP A 115 12.88 -8.96 6.75
C TRP A 115 11.44 -8.60 6.42
N VAL A 116 10.92 -7.66 7.18
CA VAL A 116 9.64 -7.01 6.90
C VAL A 116 9.85 -5.52 6.82
N CYS A 117 9.52 -4.93 5.66
CA CYS A 117 9.58 -3.49 5.43
C CYS A 117 8.16 -2.90 5.51
N SER A 118 7.95 -1.88 6.32
CA SER A 118 6.67 -1.19 6.40
C SER A 118 6.84 0.29 6.72
N ASP A 119 5.75 1.03 6.73
CA ASP A 119 5.70 2.36 7.34
C ASP A 119 5.91 2.31 8.87
N MET A 120 5.91 3.48 9.50
CA MET A 120 6.08 3.62 10.95
C MET A 120 4.77 3.41 11.74
N TYR A 121 3.79 2.71 11.18
CA TYR A 121 2.53 2.46 11.85
C TYR A 121 2.68 1.39 12.94
N ARG A 122 2.51 1.78 14.20
CA ARG A 122 2.75 0.91 15.36
C ARG A 122 2.03 -0.44 15.35
N PRO A 123 0.80 -0.58 14.83
CA PRO A 123 0.18 -1.89 14.70
C PRO A 123 0.94 -2.86 13.79
N PHE A 124 1.60 -2.39 12.72
CA PHE A 124 2.46 -3.24 11.90
C PHE A 124 3.65 -3.75 12.71
N GLU A 125 4.40 -2.84 13.37
CA GLU A 125 5.52 -3.19 14.24
C GLU A 125 5.14 -4.26 15.26
N LYS A 126 4.05 -4.05 16.00
CA LYS A 126 3.59 -4.97 17.03
C LYS A 126 3.15 -6.34 16.48
N SER A 127 2.44 -6.34 15.34
CA SER A 127 2.00 -7.56 14.70
C SER A 127 3.18 -8.39 14.18
N ILE A 128 4.18 -7.72 13.57
CA ILE A 128 5.42 -8.36 13.10
C ILE A 128 6.19 -8.95 14.28
N ALA A 129 6.44 -8.16 15.33
CA ALA A 129 7.17 -8.61 16.51
C ALA A 129 6.51 -9.81 17.20
N THR A 130 5.16 -9.83 17.21
CA THR A 130 4.41 -10.93 17.83
C THR A 130 4.40 -12.19 16.97
N ALA A 131 4.16 -12.05 15.66
CA ALA A 131 3.94 -13.20 14.78
C ALA A 131 5.22 -13.73 14.14
N MET A 132 6.22 -12.88 13.95
CA MET A 132 7.50 -13.18 13.26
C MET A 132 8.70 -12.67 14.08
N PRO A 133 8.95 -13.19 15.29
CA PRO A 133 9.97 -12.67 16.23
C PRO A 133 11.40 -12.78 15.67
N ASN A 134 11.65 -13.64 14.71
CA ASN A 134 12.95 -13.80 14.06
C ASN A 134 13.16 -12.85 12.88
N ALA A 135 12.11 -12.22 12.38
CA ALA A 135 12.21 -11.27 11.28
C ALA A 135 12.74 -9.92 11.76
N ARG A 136 13.60 -9.30 10.96
CA ARG A 136 14.02 -7.92 11.19
C ARG A 136 13.02 -6.95 10.59
N TRP A 137 12.63 -5.96 11.36
CA TRP A 137 11.76 -4.90 10.86
C TRP A 137 12.58 -3.73 10.31
N ALA A 138 12.26 -3.29 9.11
CA ALA A 138 12.82 -2.12 8.46
C ALA A 138 11.71 -1.10 8.19
N ILE A 139 12.01 0.17 8.38
CA ILE A 139 11.08 1.25 8.03
C ILE A 139 11.31 1.63 6.57
N ASP A 140 10.23 1.78 5.81
CA ASP A 140 10.30 2.24 4.42
C ASP A 140 10.89 3.65 4.36
N HIS A 141 11.94 3.78 3.58
CA HIS A 141 12.66 5.03 3.37
C HIS A 141 11.76 6.18 2.89
N PHE A 142 10.76 5.90 2.05
CA PHE A 142 9.82 6.91 1.59
C PHE A 142 9.08 7.58 2.75
N HIS A 143 8.56 6.78 3.69
CA HIS A 143 7.85 7.28 4.87
C HIS A 143 8.76 8.05 5.83
N VAL A 144 10.04 7.65 5.95
CA VAL A 144 11.05 8.41 6.74
C VAL A 144 11.26 9.79 6.13
N VAL A 145 11.51 9.86 4.82
CA VAL A 145 11.71 11.14 4.10
C VAL A 145 10.45 12.00 4.15
N MET A 146 9.27 11.40 4.00
CA MET A 146 8.00 12.10 4.12
C MET A 146 7.84 12.75 5.51
N LYS A 147 8.13 12.02 6.59
CA LYS A 147 8.08 12.56 7.97
C LYS A 147 9.11 13.66 8.22
N ALA A 148 10.32 13.52 7.69
CA ALA A 148 11.32 14.58 7.74
C ALA A 148 10.83 15.85 7.02
N ASN A 149 10.24 15.70 5.85
CA ASN A 149 9.68 16.82 5.09
C ASN A 149 8.47 17.48 5.80
N GLU A 150 7.62 16.70 6.46
CA GLU A 150 6.53 17.21 7.30
C GLU A 150 7.06 18.02 8.47
N ALA A 151 8.11 17.55 9.15
CA ALA A 151 8.75 18.26 10.24
C ALA A 151 9.34 19.60 9.78
N VAL A 152 10.09 19.62 8.67
CA VAL A 152 10.63 20.85 8.04
C VAL A 152 9.49 21.83 7.71
N ASP A 153 8.39 21.35 7.14
CA ASP A 153 7.25 22.19 6.78
C ASP A 153 6.52 22.75 8.02
N SER A 154 6.44 21.97 9.09
CA SER A 154 5.88 22.39 10.38
C SER A 154 6.70 23.55 11.00
N VAL A 155 8.02 23.40 11.07
CA VAL A 155 8.93 24.45 11.57
C VAL A 155 8.83 25.71 10.68
N ARG A 156 8.88 25.55 9.35
CA ARG A 156 8.71 26.66 8.40
C ARG A 156 7.40 27.43 8.66
N ARG A 157 6.29 26.74 8.82
CA ARG A 157 4.97 27.37 9.10
C ARG A 157 4.97 28.11 10.43
N SER A 158 5.52 27.51 11.47
CA SER A 158 5.63 28.13 12.80
C SER A 158 6.43 29.44 12.71
N LEU A 159 7.60 29.39 12.07
CA LEU A 159 8.43 30.60 11.89
C LEU A 159 7.75 31.67 11.05
N GLN A 160 6.98 31.29 10.03
CA GLN A 160 6.24 32.26 9.22
C GLN A 160 5.17 33.04 10.02
N THR A 161 4.69 32.54 11.15
CA THR A 161 3.75 33.29 12.01
C THR A 161 4.42 34.44 12.77
N THR A 162 5.72 34.32 13.05
CA THR A 162 6.51 35.34 13.78
C THR A 162 7.15 36.36 12.88
N MET A 163 7.25 36.08 11.57
CA MET A 163 7.90 36.96 10.58
C MET A 163 7.10 38.22 10.24
N THR A 164 7.83 39.27 9.87
CA THR A 164 7.22 40.48 9.30
C THR A 164 6.51 40.19 7.97
N LYS A 165 5.52 41.00 7.61
CA LYS A 165 4.80 40.87 6.32
C LYS A 165 5.74 40.84 5.12
N LYS A 166 6.82 41.65 5.15
CA LYS A 166 7.82 41.75 4.08
C LYS A 166 8.62 40.45 3.93
N ASP A 167 9.08 39.89 5.04
CA ASP A 167 9.88 38.66 5.03
C ASP A 167 9.02 37.44 4.70
N ARG A 168 7.77 37.43 5.17
CA ARG A 168 6.80 36.40 4.83
C ARG A 168 6.46 36.33 3.32
N ILE A 169 6.42 37.48 2.64
CA ILE A 169 6.22 37.53 1.18
C ILE A 169 7.45 37.00 0.44
N LYS A 170 8.67 37.32 0.89
CA LYS A 170 9.91 36.79 0.31
C LYS A 170 10.05 35.29 0.44
N THR A 171 9.58 34.72 1.56
CA THR A 171 9.68 33.30 1.85
C THR A 171 8.49 32.47 1.34
N LYS A 172 7.41 33.12 0.86
CA LYS A 172 6.15 32.42 0.54
C LYS A 172 6.22 31.56 -0.73
N ARG A 173 6.94 32.01 -1.78
CA ARG A 173 7.00 31.29 -3.06
C ARG A 173 8.16 30.31 -3.12
N GLY A 174 7.86 29.03 -3.29
CA GLY A 174 8.83 27.99 -3.57
C GLY A 174 9.68 27.51 -2.38
N LEU A 175 9.67 28.22 -1.23
CA LEU A 175 10.51 27.85 -0.09
C LEU A 175 10.24 26.44 0.42
N ALA A 176 8.99 26.05 0.53
CA ALA A 176 8.62 24.69 0.96
C ALA A 176 9.17 23.61 0.02
N TYR A 177 9.19 23.87 -1.27
CA TYR A 177 9.78 22.97 -2.26
C TYR A 177 11.32 22.98 -2.16
N THR A 178 11.92 24.15 -2.15
CA THR A 178 13.38 24.32 -2.06
C THR A 178 13.97 23.64 -0.81
N LEU A 179 13.32 23.77 0.35
CA LEU A 179 13.78 23.13 1.60
C LEU A 179 13.66 21.58 1.60
N LYS A 180 12.78 21.03 0.76
CA LYS A 180 12.58 19.58 0.59
C LYS A 180 13.42 19.00 -0.54
N THR A 181 14.02 19.84 -1.38
CA THR A 181 14.85 19.40 -2.50
C THR A 181 16.23 18.98 -1.99
N ARG A 182 16.73 17.85 -2.48
CA ARG A 182 18.07 17.38 -2.12
C ARG A 182 19.12 18.41 -2.56
N ARG A 183 20.13 18.63 -1.73
CA ARG A 183 21.18 19.64 -2.00
C ARG A 183 21.83 19.52 -3.39
N ARG A 184 21.99 18.29 -3.88
CA ARG A 184 22.58 18.00 -5.21
C ARG A 184 21.63 18.35 -6.38
N ASP A 185 20.32 18.44 -6.11
CA ASP A 185 19.28 18.64 -7.11
C ASP A 185 18.80 20.11 -7.12
N LEU A 186 19.38 20.97 -6.25
CA LEU A 186 19.08 22.41 -6.18
C LEU A 186 19.66 23.15 -7.39
N THR A 187 18.86 24.03 -7.97
CA THR A 187 19.34 25.01 -8.94
C THR A 187 20.21 26.06 -8.23
N GLY A 188 21.03 26.81 -9.01
CA GLY A 188 21.84 27.92 -8.46
C GLY A 188 21.02 28.96 -7.71
N GLU A 189 19.84 29.32 -8.23
CA GLU A 189 18.93 30.27 -7.58
C GLU A 189 18.34 29.73 -6.27
N GLU A 190 18.01 28.46 -6.23
CA GLU A 190 17.46 27.79 -5.03
C GLU A 190 18.53 27.63 -3.95
N ALA A 191 19.76 27.29 -4.33
CA ALA A 191 20.88 27.20 -3.41
C ALA A 191 21.22 28.57 -2.80
N GLU A 192 21.23 29.64 -3.60
CA GLU A 192 21.43 31.02 -3.13
C GLU A 192 20.29 31.48 -2.21
N LYS A 193 19.05 31.13 -2.53
CA LYS A 193 17.88 31.37 -1.68
C LYS A 193 18.01 30.74 -0.29
N ILE A 194 18.47 29.46 -0.21
CA ILE A 194 18.75 28.81 1.08
C ILE A 194 19.88 29.53 1.83
N ARG A 195 20.92 29.94 1.11
CA ARG A 195 22.07 30.67 1.70
C ARG A 195 21.63 32.00 2.32
N LEU A 196 20.79 32.74 1.64
CA LEU A 196 20.21 33.99 2.14
C LEU A 196 19.30 33.76 3.36
N LEU A 197 18.52 32.66 3.35
CA LEU A 197 17.64 32.33 4.45
C LEU A 197 18.41 31.90 5.71
N ARG A 198 19.59 31.31 5.59
CA ARG A 198 20.49 31.00 6.73
C ARG A 198 20.98 32.26 7.45
N GLY A 199 20.93 33.43 6.81
CA GLY A 199 21.20 34.72 7.44
C GLY A 199 20.06 35.29 8.27
N VAL A 200 18.87 34.65 8.22
CA VAL A 200 17.71 35.02 9.03
C VAL A 200 17.73 34.19 10.30
N ASP A 201 17.89 34.82 11.46
CA ASP A 201 18.10 34.14 12.74
C ASP A 201 16.98 33.15 13.07
N GLU A 202 15.75 33.46 12.71
CA GLU A 202 14.58 32.61 12.92
C GLU A 202 14.58 31.33 12.07
N LEU A 203 15.40 31.25 11.01
CA LEU A 203 15.49 30.11 10.08
C LEU A 203 16.74 29.25 10.27
N LYS A 204 17.62 29.61 11.23
CA LYS A 204 18.84 28.84 11.53
C LYS A 204 18.58 27.39 11.94
N PRO A 205 17.45 27.04 12.62
CA PRO A 205 17.15 25.66 13.00
C PRO A 205 16.75 24.75 11.83
N LEU A 206 16.48 25.26 10.65
CA LEU A 206 16.14 24.49 9.43
C LEU A 206 17.37 24.12 8.63
#